data_33b42382c778d15be7e6d0350b2f77a7
#
_entry.id   33b42382c778d15be7e6d0350b2f77a7
#
_cell.length_a   1.000
_cell.length_b   1.000
_cell.length_c   1.000
_cell.angle_alpha   90.00
_cell.angle_beta   90.00
_cell.angle_gamma   90.00
#
_symmetry.space_group_name_H-M   'P 1'
#
loop_
_entity.id
_entity.type
_entity.pdbx_description
1 polymer ?
#
loop_
_entity_poly.entity_id
_entity_poly.type
_entity_poly.pdbx_seq_one_letter_code
_entity_poly.pdbx_strand_id
1 'polypeptide(L)'
;ARTTLDDPHTRHTPHTATVGKARASPEERAYPILRQHDVDYVLIIFGGLLGYSGDDLNKFLWMIRISQGLWPDEIKEHKFFTSSGEYRVADEASPTLRDSLMYKMTYHRYNELFGGQAGMDRARNSRGPSTSPPLATLDEGFTSDGWLVRVYQVKIEDALGRALSAAQ
;
A
#
# COMPACT_ATOMS: atom_id res chain seq x y z
N ALA A 1 26.06 16.44 21.56
CA ALA A 1 25.93 16.08 20.14
C ALA A 1 24.72 16.83 19.61
N ARG A 2 24.93 17.87 18.78
CA ARG A 2 23.87 18.59 18.08
C ARG A 2 23.45 17.75 16.89
N THR A 3 22.22 17.26 16.90
CA THR A 3 21.60 16.64 15.74
C THR A 3 21.27 17.78 14.76
N THR A 4 21.98 17.84 13.65
CA THR A 4 21.75 18.79 12.56
C THR A 4 20.49 18.35 11.80
N LEU A 5 19.33 18.89 12.18
CA LEU A 5 18.04 18.75 11.51
C LEU A 5 17.77 19.81 10.43
N ASP A 6 18.82 20.52 9.96
CA ASP A 6 18.68 21.67 9.05
C ASP A 6 19.28 21.47 7.65
N ASP A 7 19.34 20.22 7.16
CA ASP A 7 19.68 19.99 5.76
C ASP A 7 18.41 20.15 4.89
N PRO A 8 18.39 21.09 3.90
CA PRO A 8 17.24 21.29 3.01
C PRO A 8 16.84 20.01 2.24
N HIS A 9 17.74 19.05 2.07
CA HIS A 9 17.42 17.74 1.49
C HIS A 9 16.65 16.81 2.45
N THR A 10 16.63 17.07 3.76
CA THR A 10 15.90 16.27 4.75
C THR A 10 14.47 16.74 5.00
N ARG A 11 14.06 17.92 4.50
CA ARG A 11 12.71 18.47 4.73
C ARG A 11 11.58 17.64 4.09
N HIS A 12 11.86 16.86 3.05
CA HIS A 12 10.88 15.96 2.43
C HIS A 12 10.81 14.57 3.07
N THR A 13 11.82 14.18 3.83
CA THR A 13 11.97 12.83 4.41
C THR A 13 10.86 12.47 5.39
N PRO A 14 10.44 13.33 6.36
CA PRO A 14 9.38 12.96 7.32
C PRO A 14 8.04 12.72 6.63
N HIS A 15 7.64 13.55 5.67
CA HIS A 15 6.37 13.39 4.94
C HIS A 15 6.38 12.11 4.08
N THR A 16 7.44 11.90 3.30
CA THR A 16 7.61 10.68 2.48
C THR A 16 7.59 9.43 3.34
N ALA A 17 8.27 9.47 4.50
CA ALA A 17 8.28 8.36 5.44
C ALA A 17 6.89 8.09 6.04
N THR A 18 6.11 9.13 6.36
CA THR A 18 4.74 8.97 6.86
C THR A 18 3.83 8.32 5.81
N VAL A 19 3.92 8.72 4.55
CA VAL A 19 3.21 8.08 3.44
C VAL A 19 3.63 6.62 3.32
N GLY A 20 4.92 6.34 3.40
CA GLY A 20 5.47 4.99 3.38
C GLY A 20 4.97 4.15 4.57
N LYS A 21 4.94 4.72 5.78
CA LYS A 21 4.40 4.08 6.97
C LYS A 21 2.93 3.70 6.80
N ALA A 22 2.09 4.62 6.32
CA ALA A 22 0.69 4.33 6.06
C ALA A 22 0.52 3.19 5.05
N ARG A 23 1.24 3.25 3.92
CA ARG A 23 1.19 2.22 2.88
C ARG A 23 1.73 0.86 3.33
N ALA A 24 2.74 0.85 4.19
CA ALA A 24 3.38 -0.37 4.71
C ALA A 24 2.61 -1.02 5.87
N SER A 25 1.70 -0.29 6.51
CA SER A 25 0.92 -0.75 7.65
C SER A 25 -0.32 -1.52 7.22
N PRO A 26 -0.83 -2.43 8.07
CA PRO A 26 -2.18 -2.93 7.95
C PRO A 26 -3.21 -1.80 7.96
N GLU A 27 -4.36 -2.04 7.35
CA GLU A 27 -5.40 -1.02 7.15
C GLU A 27 -5.84 -0.35 8.45
N GLU A 28 -5.95 -1.12 9.54
CA GLU A 28 -6.35 -0.61 10.86
C GLU A 28 -5.34 0.41 11.43
N ARG A 29 -4.06 0.26 11.10
CA ARG A 29 -3.00 1.21 11.50
C ARG A 29 -2.77 2.31 10.48
N ALA A 30 -3.02 2.05 9.22
CA ALA A 30 -2.93 3.04 8.15
C ALA A 30 -4.05 4.08 8.26
N TYR A 31 -5.27 3.65 8.57
CA TYR A 31 -6.44 4.51 8.62
C TYR A 31 -6.30 5.71 9.57
N PRO A 32 -5.86 5.56 10.85
CA PRO A 32 -5.60 6.69 11.73
C PRO A 32 -4.59 7.68 11.15
N ILE A 33 -3.55 7.21 10.46
CA ILE A 33 -2.55 8.07 9.82
C ILE A 33 -3.21 8.90 8.71
N LEU A 34 -4.02 8.27 7.85
CA LEU A 34 -4.74 8.96 6.79
C LEU A 34 -5.67 10.04 7.35
N ARG A 35 -6.41 9.71 8.42
CA ARG A 35 -7.33 10.64 9.10
C ARG A 35 -6.61 11.80 9.79
N GLN A 36 -5.46 11.54 10.42
CA GLN A 36 -4.63 12.56 11.07
C GLN A 36 -4.10 13.60 10.07
N HIS A 37 -3.92 13.19 8.82
CA HIS A 37 -3.41 14.06 7.75
C HIS A 37 -4.52 14.58 6.81
N ASP A 38 -5.80 14.47 7.22
CA ASP A 38 -6.97 14.94 6.45
C ASP A 38 -6.98 14.42 5.01
N VAL A 39 -6.61 13.14 4.82
CA VAL A 39 -6.57 12.50 3.50
C VAL A 39 -7.99 12.05 3.12
N ASP A 40 -8.52 12.61 2.04
CA ASP A 40 -9.81 12.20 1.47
C ASP A 40 -9.65 11.09 0.43
N TYR A 41 -8.56 11.11 -0.33
CA TYR A 41 -8.29 10.17 -1.40
C TYR A 41 -6.86 9.67 -1.39
N VAL A 42 -6.69 8.39 -1.73
CA VAL A 42 -5.38 7.78 -1.96
C VAL A 42 -5.30 7.36 -3.41
N LEU A 43 -4.28 7.86 -4.12
CA LEU A 43 -3.97 7.48 -5.49
C LEU A 43 -2.80 6.51 -5.49
N ILE A 44 -2.90 5.47 -6.30
CA ILE A 44 -1.79 4.56 -6.62
C ILE A 44 -1.66 4.38 -8.12
N ILE A 45 -0.43 4.14 -8.56
CA ILE A 45 -0.10 3.70 -9.91
C ILE A 45 0.16 2.20 -9.88
N PHE A 46 -0.63 1.43 -10.64
CA PHE A 46 -0.50 -0.01 -10.75
C PHE A 46 -0.25 -0.42 -12.20
N GLY A 47 0.93 -0.93 -12.48
CA GLY A 47 1.34 -1.31 -13.83
C GLY A 47 1.06 -2.76 -14.22
N GLY A 48 0.45 -3.55 -13.34
CA GLY A 48 0.34 -4.99 -13.51
C GLY A 48 -0.40 -5.44 -14.76
N LEU A 49 -1.48 -4.76 -15.15
CA LEU A 49 -2.24 -5.12 -16.34
C LEU A 49 -1.49 -4.77 -17.64
N LEU A 50 -0.86 -3.61 -17.68
CA LEU A 50 -0.17 -3.08 -18.87
C LEU A 50 1.30 -3.49 -18.98
N GLY A 51 1.92 -3.97 -17.90
CA GLY A 51 3.35 -4.25 -17.83
C GLY A 51 4.22 -3.03 -17.53
N TYR A 52 3.66 -1.97 -16.91
CA TYR A 52 4.41 -0.79 -16.53
C TYR A 52 5.17 -1.03 -15.22
N SER A 53 6.49 -1.24 -15.31
CA SER A 53 7.35 -1.54 -14.16
C SER A 53 7.70 -0.34 -13.29
N GLY A 54 7.40 0.88 -13.71
CA GLY A 54 7.59 2.11 -12.93
C GLY A 54 6.49 2.38 -11.90
N ASP A 55 5.70 1.37 -11.54
CA ASP A 55 4.55 1.48 -10.65
C ASP A 55 4.92 1.59 -9.16
N ASP A 56 3.92 1.92 -8.34
CA ASP A 56 4.13 2.16 -6.92
C ASP A 56 4.52 0.87 -6.18
N LEU A 57 4.03 -0.29 -6.60
CA LEU A 57 4.36 -1.56 -5.94
C LEU A 57 5.83 -1.95 -6.17
N ASN A 58 6.41 -1.66 -7.34
CA ASN A 58 7.83 -1.87 -7.59
C ASN A 58 8.72 -0.88 -6.79
N LYS A 59 8.21 0.32 -6.53
CA LYS A 59 8.91 1.31 -5.72
C LYS A 59 8.67 1.14 -4.21
N PHE A 60 7.78 0.25 -3.83
CA PHE A 60 7.30 0.14 -2.47
C PHE A 60 8.39 -0.23 -1.46
N LEU A 61 9.31 -1.12 -1.80
CA LEU A 61 10.44 -1.48 -0.91
C LEU A 61 11.30 -0.26 -0.56
N TRP A 62 11.48 0.66 -1.49
CA TRP A 62 12.21 1.90 -1.21
C TRP A 62 11.48 2.77 -0.19
N MET A 63 10.16 2.90 -0.30
CA MET A 63 9.35 3.62 0.69
C MET A 63 9.39 2.95 2.06
N ILE A 64 9.37 1.61 2.10
CA ILE A 64 9.52 0.83 3.35
C ILE A 64 10.85 1.15 4.03
N ARG A 65 11.97 1.20 3.29
CA ARG A 65 13.30 1.55 3.83
C ARG A 65 13.34 2.94 4.43
N ILE A 66 12.75 3.93 3.76
CA ILE A 66 12.66 5.30 4.27
C ILE A 66 11.86 5.31 5.58
N SER A 67 10.73 4.62 5.62
CA SER A 67 9.87 4.56 6.80
C SER A 67 10.53 3.80 7.95
N GLN A 68 11.24 2.72 7.68
CA GLN A 68 12.02 1.99 8.68
C GLN A 68 13.08 2.87 9.31
N GLY A 69 13.68 3.79 8.56
CA GLY A 69 14.67 4.74 9.09
C GLY A 69 14.12 5.61 10.22
N LEU A 70 12.84 5.95 10.21
CA LEU A 70 12.18 6.75 11.25
C LEU A 70 11.43 5.89 12.29
N TRP A 71 10.89 4.74 11.89
CA TRP A 71 10.12 3.84 12.76
C TRP A 71 10.65 2.39 12.71
N PRO A 72 11.90 2.14 13.16
CA PRO A 72 12.55 0.83 13.02
C PRO A 72 11.87 -0.26 13.84
N ASP A 73 11.15 0.10 14.90
CA ASP A 73 10.43 -0.86 15.74
C ASP A 73 9.09 -1.29 15.11
N GLU A 74 8.48 -0.43 14.30
CA GLU A 74 7.17 -0.66 13.69
C GLU A 74 7.29 -1.23 12.27
N ILE A 75 8.20 -0.69 11.46
CA ILE A 75 8.40 -1.06 10.05
C ILE A 75 9.73 -1.78 9.91
N LYS A 76 9.70 -3.01 9.42
CA LYS A 76 10.88 -3.85 9.22
C LYS A 76 10.87 -4.43 7.81
N GLU A 77 11.77 -3.98 6.96
CA GLU A 77 11.84 -4.37 5.55
C GLU A 77 11.86 -5.89 5.36
N HIS A 78 12.66 -6.60 6.16
CA HIS A 78 12.79 -8.06 6.03
C HIS A 78 11.47 -8.82 6.16
N LYS A 79 10.46 -8.27 6.85
CA LYS A 79 9.13 -8.88 6.99
C LYS A 79 8.30 -8.86 5.71
N PHE A 80 8.66 -8.02 4.73
CA PHE A 80 7.98 -7.94 3.43
C PHE A 80 8.49 -8.99 2.44
N PHE A 81 9.51 -9.75 2.81
CA PHE A 81 10.04 -10.87 2.03
C PHE A 81 9.51 -12.19 2.54
N THR A 82 9.52 -13.19 1.69
CA THR A 82 9.23 -14.58 2.07
C THR A 82 10.30 -15.12 3.00
N SER A 83 10.07 -16.28 3.60
CA SER A 83 11.07 -16.97 4.43
C SER A 83 12.35 -17.33 3.65
N SER A 84 12.25 -17.46 2.32
CA SER A 84 13.40 -17.66 1.41
C SER A 84 14.10 -16.37 1.02
N GLY A 85 13.64 -15.20 1.51
CA GLY A 85 14.24 -13.90 1.22
C GLY A 85 13.85 -13.31 -0.13
N GLU A 86 12.74 -13.76 -0.72
CA GLU A 86 12.25 -13.27 -2.01
C GLU A 86 11.08 -12.29 -1.83
N TYR A 87 11.03 -11.26 -2.67
CA TYR A 87 9.86 -10.37 -2.75
C TYR A 87 8.86 -10.95 -3.75
N ARG A 88 7.81 -11.58 -3.22
CA ARG A 88 6.76 -12.23 -4.00
C ARG A 88 5.42 -11.54 -3.80
N VAL A 89 4.58 -11.52 -4.83
CA VAL A 89 3.27 -10.83 -4.82
C VAL A 89 2.07 -11.75 -5.02
N ALA A 90 2.30 -13.00 -5.44
CA ALA A 90 1.27 -14.02 -5.54
C ALA A 90 0.85 -14.54 -4.15
N ASP A 91 0.19 -15.69 -4.09
CA ASP A 91 -0.31 -16.27 -2.84
C ASP A 91 0.80 -16.59 -1.82
N GLU A 92 2.04 -16.75 -2.29
CA GLU A 92 3.24 -16.95 -1.46
C GLU A 92 3.83 -15.65 -0.89
N ALA A 93 3.25 -14.49 -1.20
CA ALA A 93 3.68 -13.20 -0.62
C ALA A 93 3.69 -13.27 0.92
N SER A 94 4.65 -12.57 1.53
CA SER A 94 4.74 -12.56 2.99
C SER A 94 3.42 -12.06 3.63
N PRO A 95 3.04 -12.55 4.81
CA PRO A 95 1.85 -12.06 5.51
C PRO A 95 1.88 -10.54 5.71
N THR A 96 3.05 -9.98 6.03
CA THR A 96 3.22 -8.53 6.21
C THR A 96 2.95 -7.76 4.92
N LEU A 97 3.42 -8.25 3.77
CA LEU A 97 3.14 -7.62 2.48
C LEU A 97 1.66 -7.71 2.13
N ARG A 98 1.06 -8.90 2.25
CA ARG A 98 -0.37 -9.11 1.93
C ARG A 98 -1.30 -8.25 2.77
N ASP A 99 -0.93 -8.00 4.02
CA ASP A 99 -1.73 -7.21 4.95
C ASP A 99 -1.52 -5.70 4.81
N SER A 100 -0.45 -5.28 4.12
CA SER A 100 -0.15 -3.87 3.91
C SER A 100 -1.23 -3.17 3.08
N LEU A 101 -1.51 -1.91 3.41
CA LEU A 101 -2.48 -1.10 2.66
C LEU A 101 -2.09 -1.00 1.17
N MET A 102 -0.79 -0.87 0.85
CA MET A 102 -0.31 -0.84 -0.53
C MET A 102 -0.74 -2.07 -1.32
N TYR A 103 -0.51 -3.26 -0.78
CA TYR A 103 -0.86 -4.51 -1.44
C TYR A 103 -2.38 -4.65 -1.62
N LYS A 104 -3.14 -4.32 -0.58
CA LYS A 104 -4.59 -4.38 -0.63
C LYS A 104 -5.15 -3.44 -1.72
N MET A 105 -4.72 -2.19 -1.78
CA MET A 105 -5.14 -1.25 -2.82
C MET A 105 -4.71 -1.70 -4.22
N THR A 106 -3.53 -2.30 -4.35
CA THR A 106 -3.02 -2.77 -5.65
C THR A 106 -3.89 -3.88 -6.23
N TYR A 107 -4.19 -4.91 -5.44
CA TYR A 107 -4.86 -6.12 -5.93
C TYR A 107 -6.34 -6.21 -5.58
N HIS A 108 -6.93 -5.19 -4.94
CA HIS A 108 -8.36 -5.15 -4.68
C HIS A 108 -9.14 -5.32 -5.97
N ARG A 109 -9.98 -6.35 -6.07
CA ARG A 109 -10.81 -6.71 -7.23
C ARG A 109 -10.03 -7.06 -8.51
N TYR A 110 -8.70 -7.16 -8.45
CA TYR A 110 -7.89 -7.44 -9.65
C TYR A 110 -8.21 -8.79 -10.29
N ASN A 111 -8.52 -9.79 -9.48
CA ASN A 111 -8.92 -11.13 -9.95
C ASN A 111 -10.27 -11.14 -10.70
N GLU A 112 -11.14 -10.15 -10.49
CA GLU A 112 -12.41 -10.05 -11.22
C GLU A 112 -12.20 -9.90 -12.74
N LEU A 113 -11.10 -9.25 -13.17
CA LEU A 113 -10.72 -9.16 -14.59
C LEU A 113 -10.43 -10.53 -15.23
N PHE A 114 -10.18 -11.54 -14.40
CA PHE A 114 -9.79 -12.88 -14.82
C PHE A 114 -10.79 -13.93 -14.36
N GLY A 115 -12.06 -13.56 -14.24
CA GLY A 115 -13.13 -14.47 -13.85
C GLY A 115 -12.99 -15.02 -12.42
N GLY A 116 -12.43 -14.23 -11.51
CA GLY A 116 -12.20 -14.60 -10.11
C GLY A 116 -10.92 -15.42 -9.87
N GLN A 117 -10.11 -15.63 -10.89
CA GLN A 117 -8.83 -16.35 -10.77
C GLN A 117 -7.64 -15.38 -10.60
N ALA A 118 -6.50 -15.92 -10.19
CA ALA A 118 -5.26 -15.16 -10.12
C ALA A 118 -4.89 -14.57 -11.48
N GLY A 119 -4.94 -13.24 -11.58
CA GLY A 119 -4.59 -12.51 -12.79
C GLY A 119 -3.08 -12.44 -13.03
N MET A 120 -2.68 -12.27 -14.31
CA MET A 120 -1.28 -12.05 -14.64
C MET A 120 -0.87 -10.62 -14.30
N ASP A 121 0.13 -10.47 -13.44
CA ASP A 121 0.82 -9.20 -13.19
C ASP A 121 2.04 -9.11 -14.11
N ARG A 122 1.88 -8.40 -15.22
CA ARG A 122 2.90 -8.28 -16.26
C ARG A 122 4.09 -7.42 -15.83
N ALA A 123 3.89 -6.48 -14.89
CA ALA A 123 4.98 -5.64 -14.40
C ALA A 123 5.99 -6.44 -13.56
N ARG A 124 5.55 -7.51 -12.90
CA ARG A 124 6.37 -8.42 -12.09
C ARG A 124 6.59 -9.78 -12.73
N ASN A 125 6.06 -9.98 -13.95
CA ASN A 125 6.08 -11.26 -14.65
C ASN A 125 5.69 -12.44 -13.75
N SER A 126 4.64 -12.28 -12.99
CA SER A 126 4.15 -13.20 -11.97
C SER A 126 2.62 -13.19 -11.96
N ARG A 127 2.01 -14.15 -11.28
CA ARG A 127 0.58 -14.06 -10.97
C ARG A 127 0.38 -13.12 -9.78
N GLY A 128 -0.75 -12.40 -9.76
CA GLY A 128 -1.27 -11.74 -8.57
C GLY A 128 -1.90 -12.77 -7.61
N PRO A 129 -2.51 -12.29 -6.51
CA PRO A 129 -3.18 -13.19 -5.56
C PRO A 129 -4.42 -13.84 -6.18
N SER A 130 -4.69 -15.10 -5.76
CA SER A 130 -5.90 -15.83 -6.14
C SER A 130 -7.16 -15.26 -5.50
N THR A 131 -7.03 -14.64 -4.33
CA THR A 131 -8.13 -14.02 -3.60
C THR A 131 -7.98 -12.50 -3.58
N SER A 132 -9.06 -11.78 -3.92
CA SER A 132 -9.09 -10.32 -3.84
C SER A 132 -8.91 -9.85 -2.40
N PRO A 133 -7.91 -9.03 -2.09
CA PRO A 133 -7.78 -8.43 -0.76
C PRO A 133 -8.97 -7.52 -0.46
N PRO A 134 -9.66 -7.69 0.69
CA PRO A 134 -10.73 -6.79 1.08
C PRO A 134 -10.19 -5.45 1.56
N LEU A 135 -11.00 -4.40 1.39
CA LEU A 135 -10.79 -3.08 1.99
C LEU A 135 -11.99 -2.75 2.90
N ALA A 136 -11.72 -2.33 4.12
CA ALA A 136 -12.73 -2.00 5.12
C ALA A 136 -12.92 -0.49 5.26
N THR A 137 -11.84 0.29 5.23
CA THR A 137 -11.82 1.73 5.49
C THR A 137 -11.65 2.59 4.25
N LEU A 138 -11.45 1.98 3.09
CA LEU A 138 -11.37 2.65 1.80
C LEU A 138 -12.38 2.04 0.82
N ASP A 139 -12.92 2.90 -0.04
CA ASP A 139 -13.74 2.49 -1.19
C ASP A 139 -13.01 2.80 -2.50
N GLU A 140 -13.10 1.92 -3.48
CA GLU A 140 -12.62 2.19 -4.83
C GLU A 140 -13.48 3.28 -5.47
N GLY A 141 -12.91 4.48 -5.63
CA GLY A 141 -13.60 5.61 -6.24
C GLY A 141 -13.41 5.67 -7.76
N PHE A 142 -12.23 5.28 -8.24
CA PHE A 142 -11.92 5.28 -9.67
C PHE A 142 -10.82 4.27 -9.99
N THR A 143 -10.97 3.59 -11.12
CA THR A 143 -9.90 2.79 -11.73
C THR A 143 -9.95 3.03 -13.23
N SER A 144 -8.83 3.44 -13.84
CA SER A 144 -8.73 3.64 -15.29
C SER A 144 -8.88 2.32 -16.05
N ASP A 145 -9.29 2.36 -17.32
CA ASP A 145 -9.52 1.17 -18.16
C ASP A 145 -8.31 0.22 -18.19
N GLY A 146 -7.10 0.77 -18.24
CA GLY A 146 -5.86 -0.01 -18.18
C GLY A 146 -5.39 -0.35 -16.76
N TRP A 147 -6.17 -0.06 -15.74
CA TRP A 147 -5.83 -0.26 -14.32
C TRP A 147 -4.57 0.48 -13.84
N LEU A 148 -4.04 1.39 -14.66
CA LEU A 148 -2.81 2.11 -14.34
C LEU A 148 -3.01 3.08 -13.17
N VAL A 149 -4.11 3.84 -13.19
CA VAL A 149 -4.45 4.80 -12.12
C VAL A 149 -5.60 4.24 -11.32
N ARG A 150 -5.43 4.15 -10.02
CA ARG A 150 -6.48 3.76 -9.08
C ARG A 150 -6.59 4.77 -7.96
N VAL A 151 -7.81 5.22 -7.69
CA VAL A 151 -8.11 6.21 -6.65
C VAL A 151 -9.09 5.59 -5.66
N TYR A 152 -8.74 5.66 -4.40
CA TYR A 152 -9.54 5.17 -3.29
C TYR A 152 -10.01 6.33 -2.44
N GLN A 153 -11.27 6.35 -2.10
CA GLN A 153 -11.84 7.30 -1.13
C GLN A 153 -11.66 6.75 0.28
N VAL A 154 -11.17 7.58 1.19
CA VAL A 154 -11.07 7.25 2.62
C VAL A 154 -12.46 7.43 3.25
N LYS A 155 -12.99 6.36 3.83
CA LYS A 155 -14.31 6.39 4.49
C LYS A 155 -14.25 7.21 5.77
N ILE A 156 -15.32 7.92 6.04
CA ILE A 156 -15.54 8.59 7.34
C ILE A 156 -16.58 7.84 8.17
N GLU A 157 -17.44 7.04 7.50
CA GLU A 157 -18.53 6.28 8.11
C GLU A 157 -18.52 4.84 7.61
N ASP A 158 -19.04 3.93 8.42
CA ASP A 158 -19.28 2.55 8.02
C ASP A 158 -20.58 2.43 7.18
N ALA A 159 -20.88 1.20 6.72
CA ALA A 159 -22.10 0.93 5.93
C ALA A 159 -23.41 1.23 6.67
N LEU A 160 -23.39 1.48 7.97
CA LEU A 160 -24.54 1.84 8.80
C LEU A 160 -24.55 3.33 9.14
N GLY A 161 -23.68 4.15 8.55
CA GLY A 161 -23.58 5.58 8.81
C GLY A 161 -22.95 5.93 10.17
N ARG A 162 -22.24 4.98 10.80
CA ARG A 162 -21.54 5.25 12.06
C ARG A 162 -20.13 5.72 11.75
N ALA A 163 -19.68 6.78 12.45
CA ALA A 163 -18.32 7.28 12.28
C ALA A 163 -17.28 6.17 12.54
N LEU A 164 -16.39 5.95 11.59
CA LEU A 164 -15.23 5.08 11.77
C LEU A 164 -14.28 5.76 12.74
N SER A 165 -14.10 5.15 13.91
CA SER A 165 -13.14 5.65 14.89
C SER A 165 -11.72 5.50 14.34
N ALA A 166 -10.99 6.62 14.25
CA ALA A 166 -9.54 6.55 14.22
C ALA A 166 -9.12 6.05 15.61
N ALA A 167 -8.86 4.76 15.76
CA ALA A 167 -8.40 4.21 17.03
C ALA A 167 -7.18 5.00 17.51
N GLN A 168 -7.26 5.44 18.78
CA GLN A 168 -6.18 6.16 19.46
C GLN A 168 -4.96 5.25 19.67
#